data_12066ed381bd68d7866a1365afd51a7b
#
_entry.id   12066ed381bd68d7866a1365afd51a7b
#
_cell.length_a   1.000
_cell.length_b   1.000
_cell.length_c   1.000
_cell.angle_alpha   90.00
_cell.angle_beta   90.00
_cell.angle_gamma   90.00
#
_symmetry.space_group_name_H-M   'P 1'
#
loop_
_entity.id
_entity.type
_entity.pdbx_description
1 polymer ?
#
loop_
_entity_poly.entity_id
_entity_poly.type
_entity_poly.pdbx_seq_one_letter_code
_entity_poly.pdbx_strand_id
1 'polypeptide(L)'
;MGRLVGHTDKTPVSLGLLGAAAFMVIADVRVIDPLLHIIAKEFNVGVGSAAVIVSAYTIPYGLFQLVYGPLGDRIGKLKVITAALTAFAVGTALCAFVSNIALLTLLRFLTGVFAAGIIPVTLAYIGDNFPYTERQAAIGKYLSALVLGQILGGSLGGIFGEYISWRDIFLLFGIVSLAIAGLLWRGTRNFRDGNRSTERFSLATFKPYYQLLTQPTARTVIIAVFIEGFCLMGAFAYCGAFLRDRYGLPYVTIGFMLSSFGLGGLIYSRSVKWLVQRLGEIGLMGVGGWLMCICFLAIALLHNWLLFIPFCALMGLAFYMMHSTLQTQATELAPEARGTAVSLFAFNLFIGQGIGAAVFGRVVDNFGYIPCFIIAGIVLALLATWLFTKGKAEAEVRG
;
A
#
# COMPACT_ATOMS: atom_id res chain seq x y z
N MET A 1 -23.11 -8.68 42.96
CA MET A 1 -23.44 -9.92 42.21
C MET A 1 -23.27 -9.62 40.71
N GLY A 2 -22.03 -9.65 40.24
CA GLY A 2 -21.64 -9.30 38.87
C GLY A 2 -21.87 -10.51 37.95
N ARG A 3 -22.67 -10.33 36.92
CA ARG A 3 -22.80 -11.32 35.84
C ARG A 3 -21.45 -11.40 35.10
N LEU A 4 -20.75 -12.50 35.28
CA LEU A 4 -19.67 -12.94 34.39
C LEU A 4 -20.29 -13.14 33.00
N VAL A 5 -20.02 -12.22 32.09
CA VAL A 5 -20.30 -12.40 30.67
C VAL A 5 -19.33 -13.48 30.17
N GLY A 6 -19.87 -14.66 29.94
CA GLY A 6 -19.11 -15.78 29.37
C GLY A 6 -18.51 -15.38 28.04
N HIS A 7 -17.19 -15.29 27.97
CA HIS A 7 -16.45 -15.25 26.71
C HIS A 7 -16.70 -16.56 25.96
N THR A 8 -17.54 -16.52 24.93
CA THR A 8 -17.62 -17.61 23.95
C THR A 8 -16.36 -17.56 23.11
N ASP A 9 -15.47 -18.50 23.33
CA ASP A 9 -14.17 -18.76 22.69
C ASP A 9 -14.23 -19.08 21.20
N LYS A 10 -14.90 -18.28 20.37
CA LYS A 10 -14.87 -18.49 18.91
C LYS A 10 -14.91 -17.15 18.19
N THR A 11 -13.74 -16.68 17.77
CA THR A 11 -13.67 -15.74 16.65
C THR A 11 -14.34 -16.42 15.44
N PRO A 12 -15.43 -15.86 14.87
CA PRO A 12 -16.25 -16.55 13.86
C PRO A 12 -15.49 -16.75 12.53
N VAL A 13 -14.36 -16.09 12.39
CA VAL A 13 -13.54 -16.08 11.17
C VAL A 13 -12.07 -16.26 11.53
N SER A 14 -11.39 -17.16 10.85
CA SER A 14 -9.96 -17.36 11.06
C SER A 14 -9.16 -16.14 10.60
N LEU A 15 -8.17 -15.76 11.39
CA LEU A 15 -7.22 -14.71 11.05
C LEU A 15 -6.50 -14.99 9.70
N GLY A 16 -6.33 -16.28 9.37
CA GLY A 16 -5.77 -16.71 8.10
C GLY A 16 -6.59 -16.29 6.88
N LEU A 17 -7.94 -16.36 6.95
CA LEU A 17 -8.82 -15.91 5.87
C LEU A 17 -8.76 -14.39 5.69
N LEU A 18 -8.71 -13.64 6.79
CA LEU A 18 -8.56 -12.19 6.75
C LEU A 18 -7.18 -11.80 6.18
N GLY A 19 -6.13 -12.53 6.56
CA GLY A 19 -4.80 -12.38 5.98
C GLY A 19 -4.76 -12.69 4.49
N ALA A 20 -5.42 -13.78 4.06
CA ALA A 20 -5.53 -14.12 2.64
C ALA A 20 -6.25 -13.03 1.82
N ALA A 21 -7.30 -12.42 2.36
CA ALA A 21 -7.98 -11.29 1.72
C ALA A 21 -7.03 -10.09 1.55
N ALA A 22 -6.26 -9.76 2.58
CA ALA A 22 -5.28 -8.68 2.53
C ALA A 22 -4.12 -8.98 1.57
N PHE A 23 -3.65 -10.23 1.54
CA PHE A 23 -2.67 -10.72 0.58
C PHE A 23 -3.14 -10.46 -0.86
N MET A 24 -4.39 -10.83 -1.19
CA MET A 24 -4.94 -10.64 -2.53
C MET A 24 -4.98 -9.17 -2.93
N VAL A 25 -5.36 -8.26 -2.03
CA VAL A 25 -5.38 -6.82 -2.29
C VAL A 25 -3.98 -6.29 -2.59
N ILE A 26 -2.99 -6.65 -1.78
CA ILE A 26 -1.61 -6.16 -1.98
C ILE A 26 -0.97 -6.80 -3.22
N ALA A 27 -1.20 -8.09 -3.44
CA ALA A 27 -0.70 -8.79 -4.63
C ALA A 27 -1.29 -8.18 -5.92
N ASP A 28 -2.59 -7.80 -5.93
CA ASP A 28 -3.25 -7.15 -7.06
C ASP A 28 -2.70 -5.74 -7.37
N VAL A 29 -2.20 -5.03 -6.35
CA VAL A 29 -1.47 -3.77 -6.57
C VAL A 29 -0.13 -4.04 -7.24
N ARG A 30 0.63 -5.02 -6.75
CA ARG A 30 2.01 -5.28 -7.16
C ARG A 30 2.15 -6.05 -8.47
N VAL A 31 1.12 -6.79 -8.85
CA VAL A 31 1.12 -7.56 -10.10
C VAL A 31 1.27 -6.66 -11.34
N ILE A 32 0.84 -5.42 -11.26
CA ILE A 32 0.92 -4.44 -12.37
C ILE A 32 2.37 -4.02 -12.65
N ASP A 33 3.23 -3.95 -11.64
CA ASP A 33 4.58 -3.40 -11.77
C ASP A 33 5.41 -4.08 -12.90
N PRO A 34 5.48 -5.42 -13.04
CA PRO A 34 6.12 -6.07 -14.18
C PRO A 34 5.25 -6.08 -15.45
N LEU A 35 3.92 -5.94 -15.33
CA LEU A 35 2.97 -6.07 -16.44
C LEU A 35 2.73 -4.77 -17.19
N LEU A 36 3.12 -3.62 -16.65
CA LEU A 36 2.79 -2.31 -17.21
C LEU A 36 3.23 -2.17 -18.68
N HIS A 37 4.43 -2.66 -19.02
CA HIS A 37 4.95 -2.62 -20.38
C HIS A 37 4.13 -3.50 -21.34
N ILE A 38 3.75 -4.73 -20.93
CA ILE A 38 2.98 -5.63 -21.82
C ILE A 38 1.57 -5.11 -22.07
N ILE A 39 0.95 -4.50 -21.02
CA ILE A 39 -0.36 -3.86 -21.14
C ILE A 39 -0.29 -2.64 -22.06
N ALA A 40 0.74 -1.79 -21.91
CA ALA A 40 0.96 -0.64 -22.78
C ALA A 40 1.10 -1.06 -24.25
N LYS A 41 1.91 -2.09 -24.51
CA LYS A 41 2.14 -2.64 -25.86
C LYS A 41 0.86 -3.20 -26.47
N GLU A 42 0.07 -3.95 -25.70
CA GLU A 42 -1.15 -4.59 -26.20
C GLU A 42 -2.23 -3.57 -26.58
N PHE A 43 -2.37 -2.50 -25.78
CA PHE A 43 -3.34 -1.43 -26.08
C PHE A 43 -2.76 -0.33 -26.96
N ASN A 44 -1.52 -0.49 -27.44
CA ASN A 44 -0.82 0.46 -28.32
C ASN A 44 -0.81 1.90 -27.76
N VAL A 45 -0.44 2.02 -26.48
CA VAL A 45 -0.29 3.31 -25.78
C VAL A 45 1.11 3.41 -25.16
N GLY A 46 1.52 4.64 -24.81
CA GLY A 46 2.77 4.83 -24.05
C GLY A 46 2.71 4.18 -22.67
N VAL A 47 3.87 3.80 -22.14
CA VAL A 47 3.97 3.19 -20.79
C VAL A 47 3.45 4.13 -19.73
N GLY A 48 3.76 5.43 -19.84
CA GLY A 48 3.24 6.46 -18.94
C GLY A 48 1.73 6.60 -19.03
N SER A 49 1.19 6.54 -20.25
CA SER A 49 -0.26 6.57 -20.50
C SER A 49 -0.95 5.32 -19.94
N ALA A 50 -0.32 4.15 -20.03
CA ALA A 50 -0.84 2.91 -19.44
C ALA A 50 -0.87 2.96 -17.89
N ALA A 51 0.05 3.70 -17.27
CA ALA A 51 0.10 3.83 -15.80
C ALA A 51 -1.14 4.53 -15.20
N VAL A 52 -2.04 5.08 -16.02
CA VAL A 52 -3.35 5.53 -15.55
C VAL A 52 -4.11 4.43 -14.79
N ILE A 53 -3.88 3.15 -15.12
CA ILE A 53 -4.49 2.01 -14.40
C ILE A 53 -3.99 1.87 -12.95
N VAL A 54 -2.76 2.31 -12.66
CA VAL A 54 -2.19 2.37 -11.31
C VAL A 54 -2.86 3.52 -10.54
N SER A 55 -2.91 4.70 -11.16
CA SER A 55 -3.57 5.88 -10.56
C SER A 55 -5.05 5.65 -10.31
N ALA A 56 -5.74 5.03 -11.27
CA ALA A 56 -7.16 4.70 -11.18
C ALA A 56 -7.49 3.74 -10.03
N TYR A 57 -6.54 2.89 -9.63
CA TYR A 57 -6.71 2.03 -8.46
C TYR A 57 -6.34 2.75 -7.16
N THR A 58 -5.17 3.39 -7.12
CA THR A 58 -4.60 3.88 -5.85
C THR A 58 -5.29 5.13 -5.32
N ILE A 59 -5.76 6.02 -6.20
CA ILE A 59 -6.51 7.22 -5.79
C ILE A 59 -7.81 6.86 -5.08
N PRO A 60 -8.75 6.08 -5.67
CA PRO A 60 -9.96 5.68 -4.95
C PRO A 60 -9.66 4.78 -3.76
N TYR A 61 -8.63 3.93 -3.83
CA TYR A 61 -8.20 3.13 -2.68
C TYR A 61 -7.85 4.01 -1.48
N GLY A 62 -7.06 5.07 -1.67
CA GLY A 62 -6.77 6.02 -0.60
C GLY A 62 -8.02 6.74 -0.11
N LEU A 63 -8.82 7.31 -1.03
CA LEU A 63 -9.99 8.11 -0.71
C LEU A 63 -11.03 7.34 0.11
N PHE A 64 -11.35 6.13 -0.31
CA PHE A 64 -12.40 5.33 0.32
C PHE A 64 -11.96 4.70 1.66
N GLN A 65 -10.67 4.67 2.00
CA GLN A 65 -10.24 4.30 3.37
C GLN A 65 -10.84 5.22 4.43
N LEU A 66 -11.06 6.49 4.12
CA LEU A 66 -11.71 7.44 5.04
C LEU A 66 -13.20 7.13 5.27
N VAL A 67 -13.83 6.40 4.35
CA VAL A 67 -15.26 6.05 4.37
C VAL A 67 -15.49 4.69 5.03
N TYR A 68 -14.64 3.72 4.76
CA TYR A 68 -14.86 2.33 5.20
C TYR A 68 -14.72 2.12 6.71
N GLY A 69 -13.92 2.93 7.41
CA GLY A 69 -13.83 2.88 8.87
C GLY A 69 -15.21 3.09 9.52
N PRO A 70 -15.83 4.26 9.37
CA PRO A 70 -17.17 4.55 9.88
C PRO A 70 -18.26 3.59 9.35
N LEU A 71 -18.13 3.13 8.10
CA LEU A 71 -19.06 2.17 7.52
C LEU A 71 -19.00 0.81 8.23
N GLY A 72 -17.77 0.34 8.55
CA GLY A 72 -17.53 -0.90 9.28
C GLY A 72 -18.12 -0.87 10.69
N ASP A 73 -17.97 0.25 11.40
CA ASP A 73 -18.52 0.42 12.74
C ASP A 73 -20.07 0.41 12.75
N ARG A 74 -20.70 0.82 11.66
CA ARG A 74 -22.15 0.91 11.55
C ARG A 74 -22.82 -0.37 11.05
N ILE A 75 -22.31 -0.95 9.95
CA ILE A 75 -22.94 -2.11 9.29
C ILE A 75 -22.43 -3.42 9.89
N GLY A 76 -21.23 -3.39 10.47
CA GLY A 76 -20.47 -4.52 10.98
C GLY A 76 -19.22 -4.79 10.13
N LYS A 77 -18.07 -4.89 10.79
CA LYS A 77 -16.76 -4.97 10.15
C LYS A 77 -16.63 -6.17 9.21
N LEU A 78 -17.04 -7.37 9.66
CA LEU A 78 -16.96 -8.58 8.84
C LEU A 78 -17.89 -8.54 7.62
N LYS A 79 -19.05 -7.90 7.72
CA LYS A 79 -19.96 -7.72 6.59
C LYS A 79 -19.36 -6.80 5.55
N VAL A 80 -18.77 -5.70 5.98
CA VAL A 80 -18.09 -4.75 5.09
C VAL A 80 -16.91 -5.41 4.39
N ILE A 81 -16.04 -6.13 5.13
CA ILE A 81 -14.91 -6.86 4.54
C ILE A 81 -15.40 -7.87 3.49
N THR A 82 -16.43 -8.67 3.82
CA THR A 82 -16.94 -9.70 2.91
C THR A 82 -17.55 -9.10 1.65
N ALA A 83 -18.38 -8.05 1.78
CA ALA A 83 -18.99 -7.36 0.66
C ALA A 83 -17.93 -6.66 -0.23
N ALA A 84 -16.99 -5.97 0.39
CA ALA A 84 -15.88 -5.31 -0.30
C ALA A 84 -15.01 -6.31 -1.05
N LEU A 85 -14.65 -7.43 -0.42
CA LEU A 85 -13.85 -8.49 -1.06
C LEU A 85 -14.62 -9.15 -2.21
N THR A 86 -15.92 -9.36 -2.08
CA THR A 86 -16.75 -9.91 -3.17
C THR A 86 -16.77 -8.97 -4.38
N ALA A 87 -17.00 -7.67 -4.16
CA ALA A 87 -17.02 -6.69 -5.22
C ALA A 87 -15.63 -6.49 -5.86
N PHE A 88 -14.57 -6.47 -5.04
CA PHE A 88 -13.19 -6.48 -5.50
C PHE A 88 -12.89 -7.71 -6.38
N ALA A 89 -13.28 -8.91 -5.93
CA ALA A 89 -13.04 -10.15 -6.65
C ALA A 89 -13.72 -10.16 -8.04
N VAL A 90 -14.98 -9.72 -8.10
CA VAL A 90 -15.71 -9.58 -9.38
C VAL A 90 -15.05 -8.57 -10.29
N GLY A 91 -14.74 -7.37 -9.77
CA GLY A 91 -14.08 -6.32 -10.55
C GLY A 91 -12.70 -6.74 -11.07
N THR A 92 -11.90 -7.43 -10.23
CA THR A 92 -10.59 -7.97 -10.62
C THR A 92 -10.73 -9.05 -11.69
N ALA A 93 -11.68 -10.00 -11.56
CA ALA A 93 -11.94 -11.00 -12.60
C ALA A 93 -12.36 -10.37 -13.93
N LEU A 94 -13.19 -9.32 -13.89
CA LEU A 94 -13.64 -8.60 -15.08
C LEU A 94 -12.48 -7.90 -15.82
N CYS A 95 -11.39 -7.52 -15.13
CA CYS A 95 -10.20 -6.97 -15.76
C CYS A 95 -9.58 -7.95 -16.80
N ALA A 96 -9.82 -9.25 -16.68
CA ALA A 96 -9.35 -10.25 -17.65
C ALA A 96 -10.03 -10.14 -19.03
N PHE A 97 -11.24 -9.56 -19.10
CA PHE A 97 -12.07 -9.55 -20.30
C PHE A 97 -12.13 -8.19 -21.02
N VAL A 98 -11.30 -7.26 -20.63
CA VAL A 98 -11.30 -5.91 -21.21
C VAL A 98 -10.74 -5.89 -22.62
N SER A 99 -11.35 -5.09 -23.50
CA SER A 99 -10.95 -4.89 -24.89
C SER A 99 -10.16 -3.60 -25.12
N ASN A 100 -10.14 -2.68 -24.15
CA ASN A 100 -9.45 -1.41 -24.25
C ASN A 100 -9.00 -0.89 -22.89
N ILE A 101 -8.03 0.05 -22.92
CA ILE A 101 -7.44 0.58 -21.69
C ILE A 101 -8.43 1.42 -20.86
N ALA A 102 -9.42 2.06 -21.49
CA ALA A 102 -10.41 2.86 -20.78
C ALA A 102 -11.29 1.98 -19.88
N LEU A 103 -11.72 0.81 -20.38
CA LEU A 103 -12.49 -0.15 -19.62
C LEU A 103 -11.65 -0.77 -18.49
N LEU A 104 -10.36 -1.08 -18.77
CA LEU A 104 -9.44 -1.54 -17.72
C LEU A 104 -9.29 -0.47 -16.64
N THR A 105 -9.12 0.80 -17.01
CA THR A 105 -9.02 1.94 -16.09
C THR A 105 -10.27 2.06 -15.20
N LEU A 106 -11.46 1.94 -15.79
CA LEU A 106 -12.72 1.99 -15.05
C LEU A 106 -12.84 0.84 -14.04
N LEU A 107 -12.50 -0.38 -14.46
CA LEU A 107 -12.51 -1.54 -13.56
C LEU A 107 -11.47 -1.42 -12.46
N ARG A 108 -10.27 -0.92 -12.76
CA ARG A 108 -9.24 -0.63 -11.74
C ARG A 108 -9.71 0.42 -10.74
N PHE A 109 -10.44 1.45 -11.20
CA PHE A 109 -11.06 2.43 -10.31
C PHE A 109 -12.05 1.75 -9.34
N LEU A 110 -12.95 0.93 -9.85
CA LEU A 110 -13.94 0.22 -9.03
C LEU A 110 -13.26 -0.79 -8.07
N THR A 111 -12.28 -1.55 -8.54
CA THR A 111 -11.52 -2.47 -7.67
C THR A 111 -10.77 -1.74 -6.57
N GLY A 112 -10.20 -0.56 -6.86
CA GLY A 112 -9.57 0.31 -5.86
C GLY A 112 -10.55 0.79 -4.79
N VAL A 113 -11.78 1.22 -5.20
CA VAL A 113 -12.86 1.58 -4.27
C VAL A 113 -13.14 0.44 -3.30
N PHE A 114 -13.34 -0.78 -3.80
CA PHE A 114 -13.70 -1.91 -2.96
C PHE A 114 -12.53 -2.45 -2.14
N ALA A 115 -11.34 -2.50 -2.68
CA ALA A 115 -10.13 -2.93 -1.96
C ALA A 115 -9.86 -2.09 -0.69
N ALA A 116 -10.19 -0.79 -0.73
CA ALA A 116 -9.99 0.15 0.38
C ALA A 116 -10.67 -0.28 1.69
N GLY A 117 -11.74 -1.06 1.61
CA GLY A 117 -12.51 -1.53 2.77
C GLY A 117 -11.90 -2.75 3.48
N ILE A 118 -10.89 -3.41 2.91
CA ILE A 118 -10.44 -4.71 3.41
C ILE A 118 -9.41 -4.54 4.52
N ILE A 119 -8.30 -3.86 4.26
CA ILE A 119 -7.17 -3.80 5.19
C ILE A 119 -7.48 -3.02 6.46
N PRO A 120 -7.94 -1.75 6.41
CA PRO A 120 -8.17 -0.96 7.61
C PRO A 120 -9.31 -1.52 8.47
N VAL A 121 -10.38 -2.01 7.85
CA VAL A 121 -11.51 -2.59 8.59
C VAL A 121 -11.11 -3.91 9.25
N THR A 122 -10.21 -4.70 8.64
CA THR A 122 -9.66 -5.90 9.28
C THR A 122 -8.81 -5.56 10.51
N LEU A 123 -7.95 -4.55 10.42
CA LEU A 123 -7.17 -4.10 11.58
C LEU A 123 -8.07 -3.63 12.73
N ALA A 124 -9.13 -2.89 12.41
CA ALA A 124 -10.13 -2.49 13.40
C ALA A 124 -10.86 -3.71 13.98
N TYR A 125 -11.21 -4.72 13.16
CA TYR A 125 -11.80 -5.97 13.64
C TYR A 125 -10.88 -6.73 14.60
N ILE A 126 -9.58 -6.82 14.29
CA ILE A 126 -8.59 -7.43 15.19
C ILE A 126 -8.52 -6.66 16.51
N GLY A 127 -8.53 -5.32 16.44
CA GLY A 127 -8.54 -4.45 17.61
C GLY A 127 -9.70 -4.72 18.56
N ASP A 128 -10.89 -5.00 18.03
CA ASP A 128 -12.11 -5.22 18.81
C ASP A 128 -12.25 -6.65 19.37
N ASN A 129 -11.74 -7.65 18.65
CA ASN A 129 -12.04 -9.04 18.94
C ASN A 129 -10.88 -9.85 19.55
N PHE A 130 -9.67 -9.27 19.60
CA PHE A 130 -8.52 -9.92 20.23
C PHE A 130 -8.17 -9.24 21.57
N PRO A 131 -7.95 -10.02 22.66
CA PRO A 131 -7.46 -9.50 23.91
C PRO A 131 -6.17 -8.71 23.74
N TYR A 132 -5.95 -7.69 24.56
CA TYR A 132 -4.77 -6.81 24.43
C TYR A 132 -3.46 -7.59 24.39
N THR A 133 -3.35 -8.65 25.19
CA THR A 133 -2.17 -9.53 25.28
C THR A 133 -1.87 -10.32 24.00
N GLU A 134 -2.90 -10.64 23.21
CA GLU A 134 -2.78 -11.43 21.96
C GLU A 134 -2.83 -10.57 20.71
N ARG A 135 -3.32 -9.34 20.82
CA ARG A 135 -3.57 -8.43 19.71
C ARG A 135 -2.32 -8.16 18.87
N GLN A 136 -1.18 -7.95 19.51
CA GLN A 136 0.08 -7.68 18.81
C GLN A 136 0.51 -8.89 17.96
N ALA A 137 0.35 -10.10 18.47
CA ALA A 137 0.67 -11.31 17.72
C ALA A 137 -0.30 -11.53 16.55
N ALA A 138 -1.60 -11.23 16.74
CA ALA A 138 -2.60 -11.30 15.67
C ALA A 138 -2.32 -10.29 14.55
N ILE A 139 -2.01 -9.03 14.90
CA ILE A 139 -1.62 -8.01 13.94
C ILE A 139 -0.34 -8.42 13.20
N GLY A 140 0.67 -8.95 13.91
CA GLY A 140 1.91 -9.42 13.29
C GLY A 140 1.69 -10.52 12.24
N LYS A 141 0.84 -11.51 12.55
CA LYS A 141 0.44 -12.55 11.59
C LYS A 141 -0.31 -11.98 10.39
N TYR A 142 -1.20 -11.04 10.62
CA TYR A 142 -1.94 -10.35 9.56
C TYR A 142 -1.00 -9.55 8.64
N LEU A 143 -0.10 -8.74 9.20
CA LEU A 143 0.88 -7.96 8.44
C LEU A 143 1.85 -8.85 7.63
N SER A 144 2.17 -10.07 8.12
CA SER A 144 2.99 -11.01 7.36
C SER A 144 2.32 -11.41 6.04
N ALA A 145 0.99 -11.49 5.98
CA ALA A 145 0.27 -11.76 4.73
C ALA A 145 0.38 -10.58 3.74
N LEU A 146 0.39 -9.33 4.22
CA LEU A 146 0.61 -8.16 3.37
C LEU A 146 2.03 -8.17 2.76
N VAL A 147 3.05 -8.48 3.58
CA VAL A 147 4.44 -8.59 3.11
C VAL A 147 4.58 -9.70 2.07
N LEU A 148 3.93 -10.84 2.28
CA LEU A 148 3.89 -11.91 1.27
C LEU A 148 3.21 -11.44 -0.02
N GLY A 149 2.11 -10.70 0.06
CA GLY A 149 1.45 -10.09 -1.09
C GLY A 149 2.36 -9.13 -1.85
N GLN A 150 3.12 -8.31 -1.11
CA GLN A 150 4.12 -7.39 -1.66
C GLN A 150 5.21 -8.11 -2.47
N ILE A 151 5.72 -9.24 -1.94
CA ILE A 151 6.80 -10.02 -2.58
C ILE A 151 6.23 -10.84 -3.74
N LEU A 152 5.17 -11.62 -3.49
CA LEU A 152 4.66 -12.59 -4.46
C LEU A 152 3.85 -11.93 -5.59
N GLY A 153 3.24 -10.78 -5.36
CA GLY A 153 2.48 -10.06 -6.39
C GLY A 153 3.32 -9.74 -7.63
N GLY A 154 4.49 -9.14 -7.42
CA GLY A 154 5.43 -8.85 -8.52
C GLY A 154 5.95 -10.11 -9.21
N SER A 155 6.34 -11.14 -8.43
CA SER A 155 6.82 -12.41 -8.98
C SER A 155 5.74 -13.11 -9.81
N LEU A 156 4.50 -13.20 -9.32
CA LEU A 156 3.38 -13.79 -10.03
C LEU A 156 3.05 -13.00 -11.30
N GLY A 157 3.05 -11.67 -11.24
CA GLY A 157 2.88 -10.82 -12.42
C GLY A 157 3.92 -11.10 -13.50
N GLY A 158 5.19 -11.25 -13.11
CA GLY A 158 6.27 -11.60 -14.02
C GLY A 158 6.08 -12.98 -14.66
N ILE A 159 5.72 -13.99 -13.86
CA ILE A 159 5.48 -15.36 -14.35
C ILE A 159 4.32 -15.40 -15.35
N PHE A 160 3.20 -14.78 -15.02
CA PHE A 160 2.03 -14.76 -15.89
C PHE A 160 2.28 -13.91 -17.15
N GLY A 161 2.96 -12.79 -17.03
CA GLY A 161 3.32 -11.95 -18.16
C GLY A 161 4.27 -12.62 -19.17
N GLU A 162 5.12 -13.55 -18.71
CA GLU A 162 6.07 -14.26 -19.59
C GLU A 162 5.48 -15.54 -20.21
N TYR A 163 4.82 -16.38 -19.38
CA TYR A 163 4.49 -17.76 -19.79
C TYR A 163 3.01 -18.01 -20.06
N ILE A 164 2.12 -17.12 -19.61
CA ILE A 164 0.67 -17.36 -19.70
C ILE A 164 0.01 -16.15 -20.37
N SER A 165 -0.64 -15.30 -19.59
CA SER A 165 -1.22 -14.02 -19.99
C SER A 165 -1.39 -13.11 -18.77
N TRP A 166 -1.20 -11.81 -18.96
CA TRP A 166 -1.52 -10.84 -17.91
C TRP A 166 -3.01 -10.82 -17.54
N ARG A 167 -3.89 -11.27 -18.44
CA ARG A 167 -5.33 -11.40 -18.17
C ARG A 167 -5.63 -12.52 -17.20
N ASP A 168 -4.93 -13.64 -17.34
CA ASP A 168 -5.19 -14.83 -16.54
C ASP A 168 -4.82 -14.64 -15.07
N ILE A 169 -3.86 -13.77 -14.75
CA ILE A 169 -3.56 -13.46 -13.34
C ILE A 169 -4.71 -12.68 -12.68
N PHE A 170 -5.36 -11.75 -13.41
CA PHE A 170 -6.55 -11.07 -12.89
C PHE A 170 -7.73 -12.04 -12.69
N LEU A 171 -7.91 -12.96 -13.61
CA LEU A 171 -8.94 -13.99 -13.49
C LEU A 171 -8.66 -14.90 -12.28
N LEU A 172 -7.41 -15.36 -12.12
CA LEU A 172 -6.98 -16.16 -10.97
C LEU A 172 -7.21 -15.41 -9.65
N PHE A 173 -6.75 -14.14 -9.58
CA PHE A 173 -6.93 -13.32 -8.38
C PHE A 173 -8.40 -13.09 -8.07
N GLY A 174 -9.23 -12.86 -9.08
CA GLY A 174 -10.68 -12.75 -8.92
C GLY A 174 -11.31 -14.03 -8.38
N ILE A 175 -11.00 -15.18 -8.96
CA ILE A 175 -11.54 -16.49 -8.53
C ILE A 175 -11.10 -16.81 -7.09
N VAL A 176 -9.82 -16.65 -6.77
CA VAL A 176 -9.31 -16.93 -5.42
C VAL A 176 -9.94 -15.98 -4.40
N SER A 177 -10.04 -14.68 -4.73
CA SER A 177 -10.69 -13.70 -3.85
C SER A 177 -12.16 -13.99 -3.64
N LEU A 178 -12.87 -14.48 -4.68
CA LEU A 178 -14.27 -14.88 -4.57
C LEU A 178 -14.43 -16.12 -3.69
N ALA A 179 -13.52 -17.09 -3.79
CA ALA A 179 -13.50 -18.26 -2.90
C ALA A 179 -13.27 -17.84 -1.44
N ILE A 180 -12.31 -16.93 -1.18
CA ILE A 180 -12.07 -16.38 0.17
C ILE A 180 -13.33 -15.64 0.67
N ALA A 181 -13.97 -14.82 -0.17
CA ALA A 181 -15.19 -14.11 0.18
C ALA A 181 -16.34 -15.08 0.52
N GLY A 182 -16.48 -16.17 -0.23
CA GLY A 182 -17.46 -17.24 0.05
C GLY A 182 -17.21 -17.93 1.39
N LEU A 183 -15.95 -18.20 1.73
CA LEU A 183 -15.59 -18.77 3.03
C LEU A 183 -15.84 -17.76 4.18
N LEU A 184 -15.52 -16.50 3.98
CA LEU A 184 -15.83 -15.43 4.92
C LEU A 184 -17.34 -15.30 5.13
N TRP A 185 -18.12 -15.30 4.06
CA TRP A 185 -19.58 -15.24 4.13
C TRP A 185 -20.18 -16.39 4.90
N ARG A 186 -19.70 -17.63 4.68
CA ARG A 186 -20.13 -18.81 5.45
C ARG A 186 -19.82 -18.66 6.95
N GLY A 187 -18.62 -18.18 7.29
CA GLY A 187 -18.22 -17.97 8.69
C GLY A 187 -18.98 -16.84 9.37
N THR A 188 -19.42 -15.83 8.61
CA THR A 188 -20.07 -14.62 9.17
C THR A 188 -21.59 -14.68 9.14
N ARG A 189 -22.20 -15.61 8.40
CA ARG A 189 -23.64 -15.71 8.16
C ARG A 189 -24.49 -15.68 9.43
N ASN A 190 -24.01 -16.33 10.50
CA ASN A 190 -24.71 -16.44 11.78
C ASN A 190 -24.11 -15.51 12.86
N PHE A 191 -23.11 -14.70 12.51
CA PHE A 191 -22.44 -13.83 13.46
C PHE A 191 -23.13 -12.47 13.49
N ARG A 192 -23.52 -12.05 14.69
CA ARG A 192 -23.99 -10.69 14.95
C ARG A 192 -22.84 -9.89 15.54
N ASP A 193 -22.31 -8.94 14.77
CA ASP A 193 -21.39 -7.92 15.32
C ASP A 193 -22.07 -7.18 16.47
N GLY A 194 -21.57 -7.37 17.70
CA GLY A 194 -22.21 -6.86 18.91
C GLY A 194 -22.08 -5.34 19.09
N ASN A 195 -21.10 -4.72 18.46
CA ASN A 195 -20.76 -3.30 18.65
C ASN A 195 -21.09 -2.50 17.39
N ARG A 196 -22.35 -2.19 17.14
CA ARG A 196 -22.74 -1.30 16.06
C ARG A 196 -22.96 0.11 16.58
N SER A 197 -22.31 1.08 15.94
CA SER A 197 -22.60 2.49 16.17
C SER A 197 -24.01 2.81 15.68
N THR A 198 -24.79 3.48 16.53
CA THR A 198 -26.12 4.03 16.19
C THR A 198 -26.02 5.42 15.56
N GLU A 199 -24.82 5.99 15.50
CA GLU A 199 -24.62 7.33 14.94
C GLU A 199 -24.91 7.36 13.44
N ARG A 200 -25.59 8.39 13.01
CA ARG A 200 -25.86 8.61 11.57
C ARG A 200 -24.60 9.05 10.85
N PHE A 201 -24.30 8.43 9.70
CA PHE A 201 -23.26 8.92 8.80
C PHE A 201 -23.61 10.35 8.36
N SER A 202 -22.79 11.31 8.75
CA SER A 202 -22.98 12.71 8.44
C SER A 202 -21.65 13.36 8.10
N LEU A 203 -21.66 14.57 7.53
CA LEU A 203 -20.45 15.33 7.28
C LEU A 203 -19.63 15.59 8.57
N ALA A 204 -20.28 15.56 9.72
CA ALA A 204 -19.60 15.66 11.02
C ALA A 204 -18.60 14.51 11.27
N THR A 205 -18.78 13.35 10.64
CA THR A 205 -17.84 12.22 10.69
C THR A 205 -16.45 12.61 10.15
N PHE A 206 -16.36 13.60 9.27
CA PHE A 206 -15.10 14.08 8.69
C PHE A 206 -14.46 15.23 9.49
N LYS A 207 -15.15 15.79 10.49
CA LYS A 207 -14.62 16.87 11.33
C LYS A 207 -13.27 16.56 11.99
N PRO A 208 -13.03 15.35 12.53
CA PRO A 208 -11.72 15.00 13.12
C PRO A 208 -10.58 15.06 12.11
N TYR A 209 -10.82 14.69 10.84
CA TYR A 209 -9.80 14.80 9.77
C TYR A 209 -9.43 16.26 9.50
N TYR A 210 -10.43 17.14 9.43
CA TYR A 210 -10.17 18.57 9.26
C TYR A 210 -9.41 19.17 10.43
N GLN A 211 -9.76 18.79 11.67
CA GLN A 211 -9.06 19.25 12.88
C GLN A 211 -7.58 18.81 12.89
N LEU A 212 -7.28 17.60 12.43
CA LEU A 212 -5.89 17.14 12.27
C LEU A 212 -5.12 18.01 11.27
N LEU A 213 -5.73 18.36 10.16
CA LEU A 213 -5.10 19.20 9.13
C LEU A 213 -4.81 20.64 9.62
N THR A 214 -5.41 21.11 10.70
CA THR A 214 -5.09 22.42 11.30
C THR A 214 -3.82 22.39 12.16
N GLN A 215 -3.38 21.22 12.60
CA GLN A 215 -2.20 21.06 13.46
C GLN A 215 -0.90 21.08 12.63
N PRO A 216 0.10 21.91 12.97
CA PRO A 216 1.36 22.02 12.22
C PRO A 216 2.15 20.70 12.14
N THR A 217 2.17 19.93 13.24
CA THR A 217 2.84 18.62 13.29
C THR A 217 2.16 17.60 12.35
N ALA A 218 0.83 17.56 12.36
CA ALA A 218 0.08 16.68 11.47
C ALA A 218 0.34 17.04 9.99
N ARG A 219 0.34 18.32 9.64
CA ARG A 219 0.67 18.77 8.28
C ARG A 219 2.04 18.26 7.83
N THR A 220 3.03 18.31 8.70
CA THR A 220 4.39 17.82 8.38
C THR A 220 4.38 16.36 8.02
N VAL A 221 3.76 15.51 8.84
CA VAL A 221 3.67 14.06 8.60
C VAL A 221 2.86 13.76 7.34
N ILE A 222 1.74 14.46 7.13
CA ILE A 222 0.84 14.27 5.98
C ILE A 222 1.52 14.69 4.66
N ILE A 223 2.21 15.85 4.64
CA ILE A 223 2.96 16.29 3.47
C ILE A 223 4.12 15.33 3.18
N ALA A 224 4.83 14.89 4.23
CA ALA A 224 5.95 13.97 4.07
C ALA A 224 5.52 12.64 3.44
N VAL A 225 4.46 12.02 3.94
CA VAL A 225 3.98 10.75 3.40
C VAL A 225 3.35 10.89 2.01
N PHE A 226 2.73 12.04 1.71
CA PHE A 226 2.26 12.34 0.35
C PHE A 226 3.45 12.40 -0.63
N ILE A 227 4.51 13.14 -0.30
CA ILE A 227 5.71 13.24 -1.15
C ILE A 227 6.41 11.88 -1.27
N GLU A 228 6.49 11.12 -0.18
CA GLU A 228 7.02 9.74 -0.19
C GLU A 228 6.24 8.86 -1.17
N GLY A 229 4.91 8.82 -1.08
CA GLY A 229 4.05 8.09 -2.00
C GLY A 229 4.19 8.58 -3.43
N PHE A 230 4.19 9.89 -3.65
CA PHE A 230 4.33 10.52 -4.96
C PHE A 230 5.65 10.14 -5.62
N CYS A 231 6.77 10.33 -4.93
CA CYS A 231 8.09 10.11 -5.51
C CYS A 231 8.46 8.63 -5.55
N LEU A 232 8.40 7.94 -4.40
CA LEU A 232 8.86 6.55 -4.37
C LEU A 232 7.90 5.63 -5.11
N MET A 233 6.65 5.53 -4.66
CA MET A 233 5.71 4.56 -5.24
C MET A 233 5.27 4.95 -6.65
N GLY A 234 5.14 6.26 -6.92
CA GLY A 234 4.81 6.76 -8.25
C GLY A 234 5.88 6.46 -9.30
N ALA A 235 7.16 6.67 -8.99
CA ALA A 235 8.27 6.37 -9.89
C ALA A 235 8.58 4.87 -9.95
N PHE A 236 8.42 4.13 -8.85
CA PHE A 236 8.68 2.68 -8.79
C PHE A 236 7.82 1.89 -9.78
N ALA A 237 6.60 2.34 -10.07
CA ALA A 237 5.71 1.73 -11.04
C ALA A 237 6.35 1.58 -12.44
N TYR A 238 7.36 2.39 -12.76
CA TYR A 238 8.06 2.36 -14.06
C TYR A 238 9.32 1.51 -14.08
N CYS A 239 9.77 0.99 -12.92
CA CYS A 239 11.00 0.17 -12.84
C CYS A 239 10.92 -1.08 -13.70
N GLY A 240 9.76 -1.75 -13.75
CA GLY A 240 9.57 -2.96 -14.57
C GLY A 240 9.68 -2.67 -16.06
N ALA A 241 9.01 -1.62 -16.54
CA ALA A 241 9.08 -1.20 -17.93
C ALA A 241 10.49 -0.74 -18.31
N PHE A 242 11.17 0.02 -17.44
CA PHE A 242 12.57 0.42 -17.63
C PHE A 242 13.50 -0.78 -17.83
N LEU A 243 13.36 -1.82 -16.98
CA LEU A 243 14.17 -3.03 -17.11
C LEU A 243 13.90 -3.77 -18.42
N ARG A 244 12.63 -3.79 -18.87
CA ARG A 244 12.25 -4.41 -20.14
C ARG A 244 12.83 -3.65 -21.32
N ASP A 245 12.63 -2.34 -21.37
CA ASP A 245 13.02 -1.51 -22.53
C ASP A 245 14.54 -1.37 -22.64
N ARG A 246 15.23 -1.22 -21.50
CA ARG A 246 16.67 -0.98 -21.51
C ARG A 246 17.52 -2.23 -21.68
N TYR A 247 17.09 -3.37 -21.09
CA TYR A 247 17.89 -4.59 -21.03
C TYR A 247 17.25 -5.79 -21.73
N GLY A 248 16.02 -5.67 -22.22
CA GLY A 248 15.30 -6.76 -22.88
C GLY A 248 14.97 -7.95 -21.96
N LEU A 249 14.95 -7.76 -20.64
CA LEU A 249 14.81 -8.84 -19.68
C LEU A 249 13.44 -9.52 -19.77
N PRO A 250 13.35 -10.85 -19.55
CA PRO A 250 12.09 -11.55 -19.42
C PRO A 250 11.25 -11.00 -18.26
N TYR A 251 9.93 -10.96 -18.41
CA TYR A 251 9.01 -10.45 -17.37
C TYR A 251 9.13 -11.22 -16.05
N VAL A 252 9.41 -12.53 -16.10
CA VAL A 252 9.65 -13.34 -14.92
C VAL A 252 10.86 -12.85 -14.13
N THR A 253 11.96 -12.54 -14.81
CA THR A 253 13.16 -11.97 -14.19
C THR A 253 12.85 -10.61 -13.55
N ILE A 254 12.14 -9.74 -14.29
CA ILE A 254 11.72 -8.42 -13.81
C ILE A 254 10.85 -8.56 -12.55
N GLY A 255 9.88 -9.46 -12.55
CA GLY A 255 9.01 -9.69 -11.40
C GLY A 255 9.78 -10.09 -10.13
N PHE A 256 10.75 -11.01 -10.25
CA PHE A 256 11.62 -11.39 -9.11
C PHE A 256 12.53 -10.24 -8.66
N MET A 257 13.06 -9.45 -9.61
CA MET A 257 13.89 -8.29 -9.28
C MET A 257 13.09 -7.24 -8.50
N LEU A 258 11.87 -6.91 -8.93
CA LEU A 258 10.98 -5.96 -8.22
C LEU A 258 10.56 -6.50 -6.84
N SER A 259 10.39 -7.81 -6.71
CA SER A 259 10.05 -8.46 -5.43
C SER A 259 11.17 -8.30 -4.38
N SER A 260 12.41 -8.01 -4.78
CA SER A 260 13.50 -7.74 -3.85
C SER A 260 13.27 -6.49 -2.98
N PHE A 261 12.39 -5.57 -3.40
CA PHE A 261 11.91 -4.47 -2.54
C PHE A 261 11.30 -4.99 -1.24
N GLY A 262 10.49 -6.04 -1.30
CA GLY A 262 9.91 -6.68 -0.12
C GLY A 262 10.96 -7.31 0.81
N LEU A 263 12.08 -7.81 0.27
CA LEU A 263 13.20 -8.30 1.08
C LEU A 263 13.80 -7.18 1.94
N GLY A 264 13.88 -5.97 1.41
CA GLY A 264 14.30 -4.79 2.17
C GLY A 264 13.44 -4.55 3.41
N GLY A 265 12.11 -4.72 3.29
CA GLY A 265 11.18 -4.67 4.41
C GLY A 265 11.42 -5.76 5.46
N LEU A 266 11.76 -6.98 5.03
CA LEU A 266 12.12 -8.07 5.95
C LEU A 266 13.44 -7.77 6.68
N ILE A 267 14.43 -7.22 5.99
CA ILE A 267 15.69 -6.77 6.60
C ILE A 267 15.41 -5.69 7.65
N TYR A 268 14.59 -4.69 7.30
CA TYR A 268 14.19 -3.65 8.23
C TYR A 268 13.52 -4.23 9.48
N SER A 269 12.56 -5.12 9.32
CA SER A 269 11.82 -5.71 10.43
C SER A 269 12.72 -6.43 11.46
N ARG A 270 13.84 -7.00 11.00
CA ARG A 270 14.84 -7.66 11.86
C ARG A 270 15.84 -6.69 12.48
N SER A 271 16.11 -5.58 11.80
CA SER A 271 17.14 -4.62 12.20
C SER A 271 16.58 -3.35 12.87
N VAL A 272 15.24 -3.16 12.92
CA VAL A 272 14.60 -1.93 13.38
C VAL A 272 15.05 -1.49 14.77
N LYS A 273 15.17 -2.41 15.75
CA LYS A 273 15.61 -2.08 17.10
C LYS A 273 17.03 -1.48 17.11
N TRP A 274 17.94 -2.11 16.38
CA TRP A 274 19.32 -1.63 16.24
C TRP A 274 19.38 -0.30 15.50
N LEU A 275 18.63 -0.16 14.42
CA LEU A 275 18.58 1.07 13.63
C LEU A 275 18.03 2.25 14.44
N VAL A 276 16.93 2.06 15.18
CA VAL A 276 16.35 3.10 16.06
C VAL A 276 17.35 3.50 17.16
N GLN A 277 18.04 2.54 17.78
CA GLN A 277 19.05 2.85 18.82
C GLN A 277 20.25 3.63 18.29
N ARG A 278 20.64 3.40 17.03
CA ARG A 278 21.81 4.04 16.42
C ARG A 278 21.50 5.39 15.79
N LEU A 279 20.38 5.51 15.11
CA LEU A 279 20.05 6.69 14.30
C LEU A 279 18.98 7.58 14.95
N GLY A 280 18.18 7.03 15.87
CA GLY A 280 16.96 7.70 16.34
C GLY A 280 15.92 7.87 15.23
N GLU A 281 14.75 8.38 15.57
CA GLU A 281 13.65 8.60 14.60
C GLU A 281 14.02 9.61 13.51
N ILE A 282 14.62 10.73 13.90
CA ILE A 282 15.02 11.81 12.98
C ILE A 282 16.09 11.29 12.01
N GLY A 283 17.06 10.52 12.51
CA GLY A 283 18.11 9.92 11.68
C GLY A 283 17.56 8.88 10.72
N LEU A 284 16.57 8.06 11.14
CA LEU A 284 15.91 7.08 10.26
C LEU A 284 15.22 7.75 9.08
N MET A 285 14.49 8.84 9.29
CA MET A 285 13.85 9.59 8.22
C MET A 285 14.87 10.20 7.26
N GLY A 286 15.92 10.83 7.81
CA GLY A 286 16.98 11.45 7.03
C GLY A 286 17.75 10.43 6.18
N VAL A 287 18.28 9.37 6.81
CA VAL A 287 19.07 8.33 6.13
C VAL A 287 18.19 7.57 5.12
N GLY A 288 16.94 7.24 5.49
CA GLY A 288 16.00 6.54 4.60
C GLY A 288 15.78 7.31 3.29
N GLY A 289 15.47 8.61 3.36
CA GLY A 289 15.22 9.40 2.15
C GLY A 289 16.46 9.60 1.29
N TRP A 290 17.64 9.82 1.89
CA TRP A 290 18.90 9.89 1.15
C TRP A 290 19.28 8.56 0.50
N LEU A 291 19.07 7.43 1.16
CA LEU A 291 19.28 6.11 0.56
C LEU A 291 18.32 5.84 -0.61
N MET A 292 17.04 6.26 -0.51
CA MET A 292 16.11 6.17 -1.66
C MET A 292 16.60 7.00 -2.85
N CYS A 293 17.13 8.20 -2.61
CA CYS A 293 17.74 9.02 -3.66
C CYS A 293 18.92 8.28 -4.32
N ILE A 294 19.86 7.79 -3.53
CA ILE A 294 21.01 7.04 -4.03
C ILE A 294 20.57 5.84 -4.84
N CYS A 295 19.56 5.09 -4.38
CA CYS A 295 19.04 3.94 -5.10
C CYS A 295 18.43 4.35 -6.45
N PHE A 296 17.62 5.41 -6.51
CA PHE A 296 17.06 5.89 -7.78
C PHE A 296 18.12 6.39 -8.74
N LEU A 297 19.12 7.14 -8.27
CA LEU A 297 20.24 7.60 -9.10
C LEU A 297 21.07 6.41 -9.61
N ALA A 298 21.33 5.43 -8.73
CA ALA A 298 22.02 4.21 -9.13
C ALA A 298 21.22 3.45 -10.21
N ILE A 299 19.92 3.24 -10.02
CA ILE A 299 19.04 2.56 -10.99
C ILE A 299 19.01 3.31 -12.32
N ALA A 300 18.94 4.65 -12.32
CA ALA A 300 18.95 5.47 -13.53
C ALA A 300 20.24 5.30 -14.35
N LEU A 301 21.37 5.13 -13.68
CA LEU A 301 22.70 5.09 -14.27
C LEU A 301 23.27 3.66 -14.44
N LEU A 302 22.54 2.62 -14.04
CA LEU A 302 23.00 1.24 -14.13
C LEU A 302 23.41 0.85 -15.55
N HIS A 303 24.56 0.19 -15.66
CA HIS A 303 25.02 -0.51 -16.87
C HIS A 303 24.80 -2.02 -16.75
N ASN A 304 24.87 -2.56 -15.52
CA ASN A 304 24.65 -3.97 -15.24
C ASN A 304 23.32 -4.17 -14.49
N TRP A 305 22.36 -4.83 -15.13
CA TRP A 305 21.03 -5.08 -14.57
C TRP A 305 21.02 -5.90 -13.29
N LEU A 306 22.02 -6.75 -13.03
CA LEU A 306 22.12 -7.53 -11.79
C LEU A 306 22.21 -6.65 -10.54
N LEU A 307 22.78 -5.45 -10.67
CA LEU A 307 22.87 -4.49 -9.58
C LEU A 307 21.49 -3.89 -9.20
N PHE A 308 20.46 -4.04 -10.04
CA PHE A 308 19.12 -3.61 -9.68
C PHE A 308 18.60 -4.34 -8.42
N ILE A 309 18.92 -5.64 -8.27
CA ILE A 309 18.44 -6.44 -7.13
C ILE A 309 18.88 -5.84 -5.78
N PRO A 310 20.18 -5.62 -5.52
CA PRO A 310 20.60 -5.03 -4.25
C PRO A 310 20.11 -3.59 -4.06
N PHE A 311 20.05 -2.77 -5.12
CA PHE A 311 19.52 -1.41 -4.99
C PHE A 311 18.00 -1.40 -4.75
N CYS A 312 17.23 -2.30 -5.34
CA CYS A 312 15.81 -2.45 -5.09
C CYS A 312 15.54 -2.94 -3.66
N ALA A 313 16.33 -3.90 -3.15
CA ALA A 313 16.24 -4.34 -1.76
C ALA A 313 16.63 -3.21 -0.78
N LEU A 314 17.70 -2.46 -1.08
CA LEU A 314 18.12 -1.30 -0.29
C LEU A 314 17.07 -0.19 -0.31
N MET A 315 16.41 0.03 -1.45
CA MET A 315 15.29 0.98 -1.58
C MET A 315 14.11 0.58 -0.68
N GLY A 316 13.80 -0.74 -0.63
CA GLY A 316 12.79 -1.26 0.29
C GLY A 316 13.15 -1.05 1.76
N LEU A 317 14.40 -1.31 2.15
CA LEU A 317 14.89 -1.01 3.50
C LEU A 317 14.76 0.50 3.83
N ALA A 318 15.23 1.35 2.92
CA ALA A 318 15.19 2.81 3.06
C ALA A 318 13.76 3.35 3.17
N PHE A 319 12.84 2.82 2.37
CA PHE A 319 11.41 3.12 2.47
C PHE A 319 10.88 2.81 3.88
N TYR A 320 11.10 1.59 4.38
CA TYR A 320 10.58 1.24 5.71
C TYR A 320 11.26 2.03 6.84
N MET A 321 12.51 2.50 6.68
CA MET A 321 13.14 3.42 7.63
C MET A 321 12.38 4.75 7.75
N MET A 322 12.02 5.37 6.64
CA MET A 322 11.25 6.63 6.64
C MET A 322 9.77 6.38 6.94
N HIS A 323 9.14 5.49 6.20
CA HIS A 323 7.70 5.25 6.25
C HIS A 323 7.21 4.80 7.62
N SER A 324 7.88 3.81 8.24
CA SER A 324 7.44 3.31 9.55
C SER A 324 7.62 4.35 10.66
N THR A 325 8.63 5.22 10.55
CA THR A 325 8.81 6.34 11.49
C THR A 325 7.69 7.38 11.32
N LEU A 326 7.38 7.77 10.08
CA LEU A 326 6.25 8.67 9.80
C LEU A 326 4.92 8.06 10.25
N GLN A 327 4.72 6.75 10.04
CA GLN A 327 3.52 6.05 10.48
C GLN A 327 3.41 6.01 12.00
N THR A 328 4.51 5.79 12.73
CA THR A 328 4.55 5.86 14.18
C THR A 328 4.15 7.26 14.67
N GLN A 329 4.76 8.31 14.10
CA GLN A 329 4.39 9.69 14.40
C GLN A 329 2.90 9.97 14.10
N ALA A 330 2.36 9.43 13.01
CA ALA A 330 0.94 9.56 12.68
C ALA A 330 0.04 8.98 13.79
N THR A 331 0.43 7.87 14.45
CA THR A 331 -0.36 7.30 15.56
C THR A 331 -0.41 8.17 16.80
N GLU A 332 0.56 9.07 16.97
CA GLU A 332 0.65 9.98 18.12
C GLU A 332 0.01 11.36 17.88
N LEU A 333 -0.38 11.67 16.61
CA LEU A 333 -1.04 12.94 16.27
C LEU A 333 -2.39 13.14 16.96
N ALA A 334 -3.12 12.06 17.20
CA ALA A 334 -4.42 12.07 17.85
C ALA A 334 -4.59 10.82 18.72
N PRO A 335 -4.06 10.80 19.96
CA PRO A 335 -4.15 9.63 20.84
C PRO A 335 -5.60 9.17 21.10
N GLU A 336 -6.54 10.11 21.13
CA GLU A 336 -7.98 9.87 21.30
C GLU A 336 -8.64 9.32 20.01
N ALA A 337 -8.04 9.55 18.83
CA ALA A 337 -8.58 9.21 17.51
C ALA A 337 -7.51 8.62 16.57
N ARG A 338 -6.70 7.68 17.07
CA ARG A 338 -5.57 7.06 16.32
C ARG A 338 -5.98 6.52 14.96
N GLY A 339 -7.16 5.89 14.89
CA GLY A 339 -7.70 5.37 13.62
C GLY A 339 -7.88 6.45 12.55
N THR A 340 -8.37 7.63 12.94
CA THR A 340 -8.51 8.78 12.03
C THR A 340 -7.16 9.27 11.52
N ALA A 341 -6.17 9.39 12.40
CA ALA A 341 -4.83 9.85 12.03
C ALA A 341 -4.13 8.87 11.07
N VAL A 342 -4.20 7.56 11.36
CA VAL A 342 -3.65 6.51 10.50
C VAL A 342 -4.37 6.43 9.14
N SER A 343 -5.71 6.59 9.12
CA SER A 343 -6.47 6.63 7.86
C SER A 343 -6.09 7.84 7.01
N LEU A 344 -5.89 9.00 7.63
CA LEU A 344 -5.45 10.21 6.91
C LEU A 344 -4.02 10.06 6.38
N PHE A 345 -3.14 9.42 7.14
CA PHE A 345 -1.78 9.07 6.71
C PHE A 345 -1.82 8.16 5.48
N ALA A 346 -2.55 7.05 5.56
CA ALA A 346 -2.67 6.10 4.45
C ALA A 346 -3.34 6.72 3.21
N PHE A 347 -4.39 7.53 3.41
CA PHE A 347 -5.01 8.31 2.34
C PHE A 347 -3.98 9.13 1.57
N ASN A 348 -3.12 9.89 2.27
CA ASN A 348 -2.13 10.76 1.62
C ASN A 348 -1.03 9.95 0.92
N LEU A 349 -0.61 8.80 1.46
CA LEU A 349 0.32 7.91 0.77
C LEU A 349 -0.22 7.46 -0.60
N PHE A 350 -1.45 6.94 -0.64
CA PHE A 350 -2.03 6.39 -1.86
C PHE A 350 -2.46 7.46 -2.86
N ILE A 351 -2.93 8.63 -2.40
CA ILE A 351 -3.16 9.78 -3.28
C ILE A 351 -1.83 10.25 -3.87
N GLY A 352 -0.77 10.34 -3.05
CA GLY A 352 0.57 10.66 -3.52
C GLY A 352 1.03 9.67 -4.60
N GLN A 353 0.92 8.36 -4.34
CA GLN A 353 1.26 7.31 -5.30
C GLN A 353 0.49 7.46 -6.62
N GLY A 354 -0.83 7.65 -6.56
CA GLY A 354 -1.65 7.74 -7.76
C GLY A 354 -1.36 8.99 -8.59
N ILE A 355 -1.22 10.15 -7.95
CA ILE A 355 -0.84 11.39 -8.64
C ILE A 355 0.60 11.29 -9.17
N GLY A 356 1.51 10.71 -8.38
CA GLY A 356 2.90 10.48 -8.77
C GLY A 356 3.01 9.59 -10.00
N ALA A 357 2.28 8.47 -10.03
CA ALA A 357 2.24 7.60 -11.21
C ALA A 357 1.75 8.36 -12.47
N ALA A 358 0.70 9.17 -12.36
CA ALA A 358 0.20 9.96 -13.48
C ALA A 358 1.17 11.05 -13.94
N VAL A 359 1.82 11.75 -13.02
CA VAL A 359 2.78 12.83 -13.34
C VAL A 359 4.06 12.24 -13.93
N PHE A 360 4.65 11.23 -13.29
CA PHE A 360 5.84 10.57 -13.81
C PHE A 360 5.56 9.83 -15.12
N GLY A 361 4.32 9.39 -15.36
CA GLY A 361 3.92 8.84 -16.65
C GLY A 361 4.14 9.81 -17.81
N ARG A 362 3.75 11.08 -17.62
CA ARG A 362 4.01 12.12 -18.62
C ARG A 362 5.52 12.38 -18.79
N VAL A 363 6.29 12.31 -17.71
CA VAL A 363 7.75 12.43 -17.79
C VAL A 363 8.34 11.26 -18.57
N VAL A 364 7.89 10.04 -18.31
CA VAL A 364 8.36 8.84 -19.01
C VAL A 364 8.02 8.87 -20.50
N ASP A 365 6.78 9.21 -20.86
CA ASP A 365 6.34 9.25 -22.26
C ASP A 365 7.04 10.34 -23.08
N ASN A 366 7.41 11.48 -22.47
CA ASN A 366 8.02 12.61 -23.18
C ASN A 366 9.55 12.66 -23.06
N PHE A 367 10.13 12.21 -21.95
CA PHE A 367 11.56 12.39 -21.65
C PHE A 367 12.27 11.07 -21.27
N GLY A 368 11.53 9.95 -21.17
CA GLY A 368 12.06 8.64 -20.78
C GLY A 368 12.16 8.44 -19.26
N TYR A 369 12.69 7.28 -18.88
CA TYR A 369 12.73 6.81 -17.50
C TYR A 369 13.77 7.53 -16.62
N ILE A 370 14.92 7.91 -17.19
CA ILE A 370 16.03 8.47 -16.44
C ILE A 370 15.65 9.76 -15.70
N PRO A 371 15.03 10.77 -16.35
CA PRO A 371 14.56 11.97 -15.65
C PRO A 371 13.53 11.67 -14.55
N CYS A 372 12.65 10.69 -14.78
CA CYS A 372 11.67 10.26 -13.77
C CYS A 372 12.38 9.84 -12.46
N PHE A 373 13.36 8.94 -12.54
CA PHE A 373 14.09 8.44 -11.37
C PHE A 373 14.95 9.51 -10.72
N ILE A 374 15.61 10.37 -11.52
CA ILE A 374 16.42 11.48 -10.98
C ILE A 374 15.54 12.46 -10.20
N ILE A 375 14.42 12.90 -10.76
CA ILE A 375 13.50 13.83 -10.11
C ILE A 375 12.96 13.22 -8.81
N ALA A 376 12.49 11.97 -8.86
CA ALA A 376 11.98 11.27 -7.67
C ALA A 376 13.04 11.17 -6.57
N GLY A 377 14.27 10.79 -6.93
CA GLY A 377 15.39 10.69 -6.01
C GLY A 377 15.73 12.02 -5.35
N ILE A 378 15.89 13.09 -6.14
CA ILE A 378 16.23 14.42 -5.64
C ILE A 378 15.15 14.94 -4.68
N VAL A 379 13.87 14.81 -5.04
CA VAL A 379 12.77 15.26 -4.19
C VAL A 379 12.74 14.51 -2.86
N LEU A 380 13.03 13.19 -2.87
CA LEU A 380 13.14 12.39 -1.63
C LEU A 380 14.33 12.83 -0.76
N ALA A 381 15.47 13.18 -1.35
CA ALA A 381 16.61 13.73 -0.61
C ALA A 381 16.28 15.09 0.01
N LEU A 382 15.59 15.97 -0.71
CA LEU A 382 15.12 17.26 -0.20
C LEU A 382 14.13 17.09 0.95
N LEU A 383 13.18 16.15 0.81
CA LEU A 383 12.26 15.77 1.87
C LEU A 383 12.99 15.28 3.12
N ALA A 384 13.96 14.37 2.94
CA ALA A 384 14.77 13.83 4.03
C ALA A 384 15.54 14.92 4.77
N THR A 385 16.15 15.83 4.02
CA THR A 385 16.88 16.97 4.58
C THR A 385 15.96 17.89 5.37
N TRP A 386 14.78 18.19 4.81
CA TRP A 386 13.77 19.01 5.49
C TRP A 386 13.30 18.38 6.80
N LEU A 387 12.96 17.07 6.79
CA LEU A 387 12.55 16.36 8.00
C LEU A 387 13.66 16.30 9.05
N PHE A 388 14.89 16.08 8.62
CA PHE A 388 16.05 16.01 9.51
C PHE A 388 16.35 17.35 10.17
N THR A 389 16.37 18.46 9.40
CA THR A 389 16.65 19.81 9.93
C THR A 389 15.53 20.27 10.85
N LYS A 390 14.27 20.05 10.46
CA LYS A 390 13.12 20.40 11.30
C LYS A 390 13.11 19.61 12.61
N GLY A 391 13.33 18.28 12.54
CA GLY A 391 13.34 17.44 13.73
C GLY A 391 14.46 17.81 14.71
N LYS A 392 15.65 18.21 14.23
CA LYS A 392 16.73 18.73 15.08
C LYS A 392 16.34 20.04 15.76
N ALA A 393 15.79 21.00 15.02
CA ALA A 393 15.35 22.26 15.59
C ALA A 393 14.28 22.09 16.67
N GLU A 394 13.32 21.18 16.48
CA GLU A 394 12.31 20.84 17.49
C GLU A 394 12.90 20.14 18.72
N ALA A 395 13.94 19.33 18.57
CA ALA A 395 14.63 18.68 19.68
C ALA A 395 15.44 19.69 20.52
N GLU A 396 16.12 20.65 19.89
CA GLU A 396 16.87 21.73 20.56
C GLU A 396 15.97 22.69 21.38
N VAL A 397 14.72 22.88 20.95
CA VAL A 397 13.75 23.73 21.68
C VAL A 397 13.16 23.02 22.90
N ARG A 398 13.19 21.67 22.91
CA ARG A 398 12.62 20.87 24.01
C ARG A 398 13.65 20.45 25.08
N GLY A 399 14.94 20.52 24.80
CA GLY A 399 16.03 20.20 25.73
C GLY A 399 16.58 21.45 26.39
#